data_71edae218bd1dcc5b419ee7867f3a633
#
_entry.id   71edae218bd1dcc5b419ee7867f3a633
#
_cell.length_a   1.000
_cell.length_b   1.000
_cell.length_c   1.000
_cell.angle_alpha   90.00
_cell.angle_beta   90.00
_cell.angle_gamma   90.00
#
_symmetry.space_group_name_H-M   'P 1'
#
loop_
_entity.id
_entity.type
_entity.pdbx_description
1 polymer ?
#
loop_
_entity_poly.entity_id
_entity_poly.type
_entity_poly.pdbx_seq_one_letter_code
_entity_poly.pdbx_strand_id
1 'polypeptide(L)'
;MNSRRKGKEGELELAKVLREHGYETRRGVQYKGGKDSPDVVGIEGLHIECKRVEALNIHAAMEQADRDCGENMPVVMHRKNGKPWLVTMHLEDFLRMWEEQCKN
;
A
#
# COMPACT_ATOMS: atom_id res chain seq x y z
N MET A 1 4.59 1.30 -23.24
CA MET A 1 4.67 0.42 -22.07
C MET A 1 3.29 0.17 -21.50
N ASN A 2 2.98 -1.07 -21.18
CA ASN A 2 1.67 -1.44 -20.66
C ASN A 2 1.56 -1.05 -19.18
N SER A 3 0.63 -0.17 -18.85
CA SER A 3 0.45 0.32 -17.48
C SER A 3 0.02 -0.79 -16.51
N ARG A 4 -0.72 -1.80 -16.97
CA ARG A 4 -1.11 -2.95 -16.14
C ARG A 4 0.11 -3.77 -15.74
N ARG A 5 1.03 -3.97 -16.67
CA ARG A 5 2.27 -4.69 -16.41
C ARG A 5 3.12 -3.96 -15.39
N LYS A 6 3.25 -2.64 -15.54
CA LYS A 6 4.02 -1.83 -14.61
C LYS A 6 3.43 -1.86 -13.21
N GLY A 7 2.11 -1.79 -13.11
CA GLY A 7 1.43 -1.89 -11.83
C GLY A 7 1.64 -3.23 -11.16
N LYS A 8 1.51 -4.31 -11.91
CA LYS A 8 1.75 -5.67 -11.41
C LYS A 8 3.17 -5.84 -10.92
N GLU A 9 4.15 -5.35 -11.68
CA GLU A 9 5.56 -5.46 -11.30
C GLU A 9 5.84 -4.72 -9.99
N GLY A 10 5.25 -3.54 -9.81
CA GLY A 10 5.39 -2.78 -8.58
C GLY A 10 4.81 -3.52 -7.38
N GLU A 11 3.63 -4.11 -7.56
CA GLU A 11 2.98 -4.88 -6.49
C GLU A 11 3.80 -6.10 -6.09
N LEU A 12 4.37 -6.80 -7.07
CA LEU A 12 5.24 -7.94 -6.80
C LEU A 12 6.52 -7.52 -6.10
N GLU A 13 7.11 -6.41 -6.51
CA GLU A 13 8.30 -5.84 -5.88
C GLU A 13 8.03 -5.51 -4.42
N LEU A 14 6.93 -4.80 -4.15
CA LEU A 14 6.58 -4.41 -2.79
C LEU A 14 6.32 -5.63 -1.91
N ALA A 15 5.54 -6.59 -2.41
CA ALA A 15 5.25 -7.80 -1.65
C ALA A 15 6.54 -8.53 -1.28
N LYS A 16 7.52 -8.59 -2.19
CA LYS A 16 8.80 -9.20 -1.90
C LYS A 16 9.56 -8.47 -0.81
N VAL A 17 9.61 -7.14 -0.87
CA VAL A 17 10.27 -6.33 0.14
C VAL A 17 9.67 -6.58 1.52
N LEU A 18 8.34 -6.61 1.60
CA LEU A 18 7.66 -6.85 2.87
C LEU A 18 7.91 -8.26 3.40
N ARG A 19 7.99 -9.26 2.51
CA ARG A 19 8.37 -10.63 2.93
C ARG A 19 9.77 -10.67 3.50
N GLU A 20 10.68 -9.89 2.97
CA GLU A 20 12.04 -9.80 3.50
C GLU A 20 12.09 -9.24 4.91
N HIS A 21 11.05 -8.50 5.29
CA HIS A 21 10.90 -7.97 6.65
C HIS A 21 10.07 -8.89 7.56
N GLY A 22 9.71 -10.07 7.09
CA GLY A 22 9.04 -11.06 7.91
C GLY A 22 7.53 -11.14 7.79
N TYR A 23 6.94 -10.42 6.82
CA TYR A 23 5.49 -10.45 6.62
C TYR A 23 5.13 -11.41 5.50
N GLU A 24 4.05 -12.16 5.66
CA GLU A 24 3.59 -13.10 4.63
C GLU A 24 2.74 -12.39 3.60
N THR A 25 3.35 -11.47 2.87
CA THR A 25 2.66 -10.62 1.92
C THR A 25 2.69 -11.20 0.52
N ARG A 26 1.67 -10.85 -0.25
CA ARG A 26 1.55 -11.23 -1.64
C ARG A 26 0.72 -10.19 -2.36
N ARG A 27 0.77 -10.24 -3.68
CA ARG A 27 -0.05 -9.38 -4.51
C ARG A 27 -1.52 -9.71 -4.30
N GLY A 28 -2.35 -8.70 -4.13
CA GLY A 28 -3.80 -8.87 -4.00
C GLY A 28 -4.40 -9.32 -5.32
N VAL A 29 -5.46 -10.14 -5.24
CA VAL A 29 -6.19 -10.59 -6.43
C VAL A 29 -7.44 -9.75 -6.57
N GLN A 30 -7.60 -9.12 -7.73
CA GLN A 30 -8.78 -8.33 -8.02
C GLN A 30 -9.71 -9.12 -8.92
N TYR A 31 -10.92 -9.36 -8.46
CA TYR A 31 -11.94 -10.07 -9.22
C TYR A 31 -12.94 -9.09 -9.81
N LYS A 32 -13.24 -9.25 -11.11
CA LYS A 32 -14.34 -8.53 -11.78
C LYS A 32 -14.48 -7.06 -11.35
N GLY A 33 -13.43 -6.29 -11.50
CA GLY A 33 -13.46 -4.89 -11.11
C GLY A 33 -13.50 -4.65 -9.62
N GLY A 34 -12.89 -5.57 -8.85
CA GLY A 34 -12.82 -5.47 -7.39
C GLY A 34 -12.15 -4.20 -6.94
N LYS A 35 -12.94 -3.13 -6.84
CA LYS A 35 -12.45 -1.80 -6.50
C LYS A 35 -11.94 -1.71 -5.07
N ASP A 36 -12.45 -2.59 -4.23
CA ASP A 36 -12.18 -2.56 -2.80
C ASP A 36 -11.00 -3.42 -2.40
N SER A 37 -10.37 -4.09 -3.36
CA SER A 37 -9.25 -4.98 -3.05
C SER A 37 -7.95 -4.19 -2.89
N PRO A 38 -7.19 -4.43 -1.82
CA PRO A 38 -5.86 -3.82 -1.71
C PRO A 38 -4.91 -4.40 -2.75
N ASP A 39 -3.90 -3.64 -3.13
CA ASP A 39 -2.91 -4.08 -4.11
C ASP A 39 -1.98 -5.15 -3.55
N VAL A 40 -1.70 -5.09 -2.26
CA VAL A 40 -0.88 -6.06 -1.55
C VAL A 40 -1.60 -6.47 -0.26
N VAL A 41 -1.62 -7.76 0.02
CA VAL A 41 -2.28 -8.31 1.21
C VAL A 41 -1.27 -9.06 2.07
N GLY A 42 -1.60 -9.28 3.34
CA GLY A 42 -0.76 -10.05 4.25
C GLY A 42 -0.33 -9.30 5.50
N ILE A 43 -0.70 -8.04 5.64
CA ILE A 43 -0.50 -7.30 6.90
C ILE A 43 -1.88 -6.96 7.44
N GLU A 44 -2.26 -7.66 8.49
CA GLU A 44 -3.58 -7.49 9.09
C GLU A 44 -3.81 -6.05 9.55
N GLY A 45 -4.99 -5.52 9.23
CA GLY A 45 -5.37 -4.18 9.62
C GLY A 45 -4.99 -3.09 8.63
N LEU A 46 -4.16 -3.40 7.63
CA LEU A 46 -3.77 -2.42 6.61
C LEU A 46 -4.46 -2.69 5.28
N HIS A 47 -4.89 -1.61 4.66
CA HIS A 47 -5.30 -1.63 3.26
C HIS A 47 -4.17 -0.95 2.47
N ILE A 48 -3.40 -1.74 1.73
CA ILE A 48 -2.19 -1.27 1.06
C ILE A 48 -2.46 -0.99 -0.42
N GLU A 49 -2.36 0.29 -0.81
CA GLU A 49 -2.30 0.69 -2.20
C GLU A 49 -0.83 0.84 -2.60
N CYS A 50 -0.47 0.28 -3.72
CA CYS A 50 0.91 0.31 -4.21
C CYS A 50 1.01 1.22 -5.42
N LYS A 51 1.95 2.16 -5.39
CA LYS A 51 2.19 3.05 -6.52
C LYS A 51 3.68 3.05 -6.86
N ARG A 52 4.00 2.46 -7.99
CA ARG A 52 5.38 2.38 -8.49
C ARG A 52 5.47 3.24 -9.75
N VAL A 53 5.56 4.56 -9.55
CA VAL A 53 5.50 5.56 -10.64
C VAL A 53 6.49 6.68 -10.36
N GLU A 54 6.90 7.41 -11.41
CA GLU A 54 7.87 8.49 -11.26
C GLU A 54 7.26 9.78 -10.74
N ALA A 55 6.03 10.09 -11.13
CA ALA A 55 5.32 11.27 -10.63
C ALA A 55 3.99 10.82 -10.03
N LEU A 56 3.86 10.96 -8.73
CA LEU A 56 2.69 10.48 -8.02
C LEU A 56 1.88 11.65 -7.46
N ASN A 57 0.59 11.67 -7.78
CA ASN A 57 -0.33 12.54 -7.05
C ASN A 57 -0.71 11.79 -5.77
N ILE A 58 -0.01 12.08 -4.69
CA ILE A 58 -0.17 11.33 -3.45
C ILE A 58 -1.55 11.53 -2.83
N HIS A 59 -2.12 12.73 -2.95
CA HIS A 59 -3.45 12.96 -2.40
C HIS A 59 -4.52 12.16 -3.14
N ALA A 60 -4.42 12.05 -4.46
CA ALA A 60 -5.33 11.21 -5.23
C ALA A 60 -5.19 9.74 -4.84
N ALA A 61 -3.95 9.29 -4.63
CA ALA A 61 -3.71 7.90 -4.20
C ALA A 61 -4.29 7.63 -2.82
N MET A 62 -4.13 8.56 -1.88
CA MET A 62 -4.71 8.42 -0.54
C MET A 62 -6.23 8.43 -0.60
N GLU A 63 -6.82 9.26 -1.44
CA GLU A 63 -8.28 9.28 -1.61
C GLU A 63 -8.80 7.94 -2.13
N GLN A 64 -8.06 7.33 -3.05
CA GLN A 64 -8.41 5.99 -3.53
C GLN A 64 -8.36 4.97 -2.40
N ALA A 65 -7.29 4.99 -1.61
CA ALA A 65 -7.15 4.08 -0.48
C ALA A 65 -8.29 4.30 0.54
N ASP A 66 -8.64 5.55 0.81
CA ASP A 66 -9.74 5.87 1.73
C ASP A 66 -11.06 5.29 1.25
N ARG A 67 -11.34 5.38 -0.05
CA ARG A 67 -12.59 4.85 -0.61
C ARG A 67 -12.68 3.34 -0.49
N ASP A 68 -11.55 2.66 -0.58
CA ASP A 68 -11.52 1.21 -0.73
C ASP A 68 -11.19 0.47 0.58
N CYS A 69 -10.76 1.17 1.62
CA CYS A 69 -10.17 0.53 2.81
C CYS A 69 -11.16 -0.19 3.74
N GLY A 70 -12.45 0.17 3.68
CA GLY A 70 -13.40 -0.40 4.64
C GLY A 70 -12.97 -0.07 6.06
N GLU A 71 -12.86 -1.10 6.90
CA GLU A 71 -12.46 -0.93 8.30
C GLU A 71 -10.94 -0.95 8.49
N ASN A 72 -10.19 -1.23 7.43
CA ASN A 72 -8.74 -1.28 7.52
C ASN A 72 -8.14 0.11 7.36
N MET A 73 -6.93 0.27 7.86
CA MET A 73 -6.22 1.54 7.80
C MET A 73 -5.64 1.76 6.41
N PRO A 74 -6.01 2.84 5.71
CA PRO A 74 -5.52 3.08 4.36
C PRO A 74 -4.08 3.59 4.38
N VAL A 75 -3.21 2.94 3.59
CA VAL A 75 -1.83 3.40 3.41
C VAL A 75 -1.48 3.30 1.94
N VAL A 76 -0.62 4.21 1.48
CA VAL A 76 -0.04 4.15 0.15
C VAL A 76 1.45 3.88 0.31
N MET A 77 1.89 2.75 -0.22
CA MET A 77 3.32 2.42 -0.27
C MET A 77 3.78 2.68 -1.68
N HIS A 78 4.77 3.54 -1.82
CA HIS A 78 5.14 4.04 -3.14
C HIS A 78 6.63 4.25 -3.31
N ARG A 79 7.04 4.21 -4.56
CA ARG A 79 8.45 4.34 -4.90
C ARG A 79 8.59 4.87 -6.33
N LYS A 80 9.61 5.67 -6.57
CA LYS A 80 10.06 5.99 -7.93
C LYS A 80 11.46 5.43 -8.15
N ASN A 81 11.88 5.37 -9.40
CA ASN A 81 13.19 4.80 -9.75
C ASN A 81 14.32 5.44 -8.95
N GLY A 82 15.22 4.60 -8.44
CA GLY A 82 16.39 5.05 -7.72
C GLY A 82 16.15 5.59 -6.32
N LYS A 83 14.94 5.47 -5.81
CA LYS A 83 14.59 5.97 -4.48
C LYS A 83 14.04 4.84 -3.61
N PRO A 84 14.12 4.98 -2.29
CA PRO A 84 13.57 3.95 -1.39
C PRO A 84 12.05 3.97 -1.38
N TRP A 85 11.45 2.88 -0.91
CA TRP A 85 10.02 2.82 -0.67
C TRP A 85 9.63 3.77 0.45
N LEU A 86 8.51 4.44 0.26
CA LEU A 86 7.91 5.34 1.25
C LEU A 86 6.52 4.84 1.62
N VAL A 87 6.07 5.20 2.81
CA VAL A 87 4.69 4.95 3.24
C VAL A 87 4.03 6.29 3.50
N THR A 88 2.88 6.51 2.91
CA THR A 88 2.06 7.68 3.21
C THR A 88 0.77 7.22 3.87
N MET A 89 0.38 7.89 4.93
CA MET A 89 -0.85 7.60 5.65
C MET A 89 -1.34 8.87 6.34
N HIS A 90 -2.56 8.83 6.85
CA HIS A 90 -3.09 9.98 7.59
C HIS A 90 -2.35 10.14 8.90
N LEU A 91 -2.06 11.38 9.27
CA LEU A 91 -1.35 11.67 10.51
C LEU A 91 -2.04 11.07 11.73
N GLU A 92 -3.37 11.17 11.78
CA GLU A 92 -4.13 10.63 12.91
C GLU A 92 -3.98 9.12 13.04
N ASP A 93 -3.94 8.41 11.92
CA ASP A 93 -3.72 6.96 11.92
C ASP A 93 -2.33 6.62 12.39
N PHE A 94 -1.33 7.36 11.92
CA PHE A 94 0.05 7.18 12.37
C PHE A 94 0.18 7.39 13.87
N LEU A 95 -0.41 8.47 14.39
CA LEU A 95 -0.32 8.77 15.82
C LEU A 95 -0.99 7.70 16.65
N ARG A 96 -2.11 7.15 16.18
CA ARG A 96 -2.80 6.06 16.87
C ARG A 96 -1.91 4.83 16.98
N MET A 97 -1.27 4.44 15.88
CA MET A 97 -0.30 3.33 15.87
C MET A 97 0.86 3.59 16.81
N TRP A 98 1.42 4.78 16.73
CA TRP A 98 2.59 5.16 17.52
C TRP A 98 2.28 5.16 19.00
N GLU A 99 1.14 5.70 19.38
CA GLU A 99 0.72 5.75 20.78
C GLU A 99 0.51 4.35 21.35
N GLU A 100 -0.03 3.43 20.58
CA GLU A 100 -0.17 2.04 21.02
C GLU A 100 1.19 1.39 21.25
N GLN A 101 2.14 1.65 20.37
CA GLN A 101 3.50 1.13 20.55
C GLN A 101 4.16 1.68 21.82
N CYS A 102 3.94 2.94 22.11
CA CYS A 102 4.55 3.59 23.28
C CYS A 102 3.92 3.16 24.60
N LYS A 103 2.71 2.59 24.59
CA LYS A 103 2.04 2.12 25.81
C LYS A 103 2.58 0.78 26.30
N ASN A 104 3.33 0.10 25.48
CA ASN A 104 3.94 -1.16 25.85
C ASN A 104 5.37 -0.94 26.35
#